data_aa770042ae78747a84c3527e630838b9
#
_entry.id   aa770042ae78747a84c3527e630838b9
#
_cell.length_a   1.000
_cell.length_b   1.000
_cell.length_c   1.000
_cell.angle_alpha   90.00
_cell.angle_beta   90.00
_cell.angle_gamma   90.00
#
_symmetry.space_group_name_H-M   'P 1'
#
loop_
_entity.id
_entity.type
_entity.pdbx_description
1 polymer ?
#
loop_
_entity_poly.entity_id
_entity_poly.type
_entity_poly.pdbx_seq_one_letter_code
_entity_poly.pdbx_strand_id
1 'polypeptide(L)'
;KVAAGLEDDLSVMKRNIKKIGYIHEVKSALSEFMQYGLGTKEVEQLVEYSSKRGALSYKLKDLHLLYEGFLQYIREKYITTDRLRHVLPKSRIVADSVIAFDGFTGFTPIQYNVIQELMLLANEVIVTVTADTREDCYKPDGEQKLFHLSKKTIYDLEKKAKEAGVARAEDVLITEATVQRYVNNPGLSHLERELFRYPTTEYQKEQDSIRIMEASTPKEELRQIHQYWKGRTTSELATSYM
;
A
#
# COMPACT_ATOMS: atom_id res chain seq x y z
N LYS A 1 8.39 -26.06 -2.19
CA LYS A 1 8.23 -27.12 -3.22
C LYS A 1 8.84 -26.66 -4.54
N VAL A 2 8.38 -25.56 -5.15
CA VAL A 2 8.92 -25.03 -6.43
C VAL A 2 10.43 -24.86 -6.38
N ALA A 3 10.94 -24.14 -5.40
CA ALA A 3 12.38 -23.89 -5.23
C ALA A 3 13.22 -25.18 -5.07
N ALA A 4 12.65 -26.20 -4.43
CA ALA A 4 13.33 -27.49 -4.28
C ALA A 4 13.31 -28.32 -5.58
N GLY A 5 12.30 -28.15 -6.43
CA GLY A 5 12.21 -28.81 -7.72
C GLY A 5 13.11 -28.22 -8.80
N LEU A 6 13.46 -26.92 -8.66
CA LEU A 6 14.28 -26.17 -9.61
C LEU A 6 15.73 -25.94 -9.12
N GLU A 7 16.11 -26.54 -7.99
CA GLU A 7 17.42 -26.29 -7.36
C GLU A 7 18.60 -26.51 -8.31
N ASP A 8 18.53 -27.55 -9.13
CA ASP A 8 19.62 -27.93 -10.02
C ASP A 8 19.76 -26.98 -11.23
N ASP A 9 18.69 -26.30 -11.59
CA ASP A 9 18.65 -25.36 -12.70
C ASP A 9 19.09 -23.93 -12.29
N LEU A 10 19.19 -23.67 -10.96
CA LEU A 10 19.62 -22.38 -10.44
C LEU A 10 21.13 -22.21 -10.51
N SER A 11 21.58 -21.01 -10.86
CA SER A 11 23.00 -20.66 -10.96
C SER A 11 23.56 -20.11 -9.65
N VAL A 12 23.27 -18.86 -9.31
CA VAL A 12 23.80 -18.19 -8.12
C VAL A 12 22.95 -18.40 -6.88
N MET A 13 21.64 -18.63 -7.04
CA MET A 13 20.73 -18.84 -5.92
C MET A 13 20.76 -20.25 -5.36
N LYS A 14 21.25 -21.24 -6.11
CA LYS A 14 21.35 -22.65 -5.72
C LYS A 14 21.90 -22.84 -4.31
N ARG A 15 23.00 -22.18 -3.99
CA ARG A 15 23.73 -22.34 -2.70
C ARG A 15 22.89 -21.93 -1.47
N ASN A 16 21.94 -21.00 -1.64
CA ASN A 16 21.21 -20.40 -0.53
C ASN A 16 19.72 -20.74 -0.52
N ILE A 17 19.18 -21.34 -1.58
CA ILE A 17 17.75 -21.54 -1.78
C ILE A 17 17.08 -22.42 -0.69
N LYS A 18 17.88 -23.20 0.05
CA LYS A 18 17.37 -23.99 1.20
C LYS A 18 17.28 -23.20 2.51
N LYS A 19 17.88 -22.00 2.59
CA LYS A 19 17.86 -21.20 3.81
C LYS A 19 16.51 -20.48 3.92
N ILE A 20 15.85 -20.64 5.07
CA ILE A 20 14.48 -20.10 5.29
C ILE A 20 14.43 -18.59 5.01
N GLY A 21 15.37 -17.80 5.56
CA GLY A 21 15.42 -16.36 5.32
C GLY A 21 15.56 -16.01 3.84
N TYR A 22 16.36 -16.76 3.09
CA TYR A 22 16.55 -16.54 1.66
C TYR A 22 15.29 -16.88 0.86
N ILE A 23 14.56 -17.93 1.24
CA ILE A 23 13.26 -18.27 0.65
C ILE A 23 12.25 -17.15 0.87
N HIS A 24 12.27 -16.51 2.04
CA HIS A 24 11.40 -15.36 2.32
C HIS A 24 11.70 -14.18 1.40
N GLU A 25 12.98 -13.85 1.18
CA GLU A 25 13.37 -12.79 0.24
C GLU A 25 12.95 -13.10 -1.21
N VAL A 26 13.17 -14.32 -1.66
CA VAL A 26 12.71 -14.76 -2.99
C VAL A 26 11.20 -14.67 -3.10
N LYS A 27 10.45 -15.14 -2.09
CA LYS A 27 9.00 -15.04 -2.06
C LYS A 27 8.54 -13.59 -2.13
N SER A 28 9.20 -12.69 -1.40
CA SER A 28 8.89 -11.25 -1.42
C SER A 28 9.06 -10.68 -2.83
N ALA A 29 10.19 -10.94 -3.48
CA ALA A 29 10.46 -10.48 -4.85
C ALA A 29 9.44 -11.02 -5.86
N LEU A 30 9.08 -12.31 -5.79
CA LEU A 30 8.04 -12.89 -6.66
C LEU A 30 6.67 -12.28 -6.38
N SER A 31 6.35 -11.98 -5.12
CA SER A 31 5.12 -11.31 -4.75
C SER A 31 5.05 -9.89 -5.31
N GLU A 32 6.16 -9.15 -5.31
CA GLU A 32 6.25 -7.84 -5.94
C GLU A 32 6.00 -7.93 -7.45
N PHE A 33 6.63 -8.87 -8.16
CA PHE A 33 6.35 -9.07 -9.58
C PHE A 33 4.86 -9.27 -9.85
N MET A 34 4.19 -10.08 -9.03
CA MET A 34 2.75 -10.27 -9.15
C MET A 34 1.96 -9.00 -8.85
N GLN A 35 2.28 -8.29 -7.77
CA GLN A 35 1.58 -7.07 -7.37
C GLN A 35 1.66 -5.96 -8.43
N TYR A 36 2.79 -5.88 -9.13
CA TYR A 36 2.98 -4.95 -10.24
C TYR A 36 2.46 -5.48 -11.58
N GLY A 37 1.88 -6.68 -11.61
CA GLY A 37 1.31 -7.28 -12.82
C GLY A 37 2.37 -7.69 -13.84
N LEU A 38 3.61 -7.92 -13.40
CA LEU A 38 4.68 -8.38 -14.28
C LEU A 38 4.44 -9.86 -14.61
N GLY A 39 4.28 -10.18 -15.88
CA GLY A 39 4.27 -11.55 -16.37
C GLY A 39 5.70 -12.07 -16.60
N THR A 40 5.79 -13.31 -17.06
CA THR A 40 7.09 -13.94 -17.38
C THR A 40 7.87 -13.17 -18.44
N LYS A 41 7.17 -12.60 -19.44
CA LYS A 41 7.79 -11.82 -20.53
C LYS A 41 8.41 -10.52 -20.03
N GLU A 42 7.74 -9.81 -19.13
CA GLU A 42 8.26 -8.57 -18.55
C GLU A 42 9.48 -8.84 -17.69
N VAL A 43 9.49 -9.95 -16.94
CA VAL A 43 10.67 -10.37 -16.15
C VAL A 43 11.82 -10.82 -17.06
N GLU A 44 11.51 -11.49 -18.18
CA GLU A 44 12.51 -11.84 -19.21
C GLU A 44 13.17 -10.59 -19.79
N GLN A 45 12.41 -9.55 -20.11
CA GLN A 45 12.94 -8.25 -20.56
C GLN A 45 13.88 -7.62 -19.52
N LEU A 46 13.57 -7.74 -18.22
CA LEU A 46 14.46 -7.30 -17.16
C LEU A 46 15.79 -8.09 -17.14
N VAL A 47 15.72 -9.40 -17.40
CA VAL A 47 16.92 -10.24 -17.56
C VAL A 47 17.78 -9.76 -18.73
N GLU A 48 17.18 -9.51 -19.89
CA GLU A 48 17.87 -9.00 -21.08
C GLU A 48 18.52 -7.64 -20.82
N TYR A 49 17.75 -6.70 -20.24
CA TYR A 49 18.26 -5.36 -19.87
C TYR A 49 19.45 -5.42 -18.91
N SER A 50 19.46 -6.40 -18.02
CA SER A 50 20.54 -6.60 -17.06
C SER A 50 21.75 -7.35 -17.59
N SER A 51 21.73 -7.82 -18.85
CA SER A 51 22.72 -8.74 -19.42
C SER A 51 24.18 -8.27 -19.27
N LYS A 52 24.41 -6.95 -19.28
CA LYS A 52 25.74 -6.34 -19.09
C LYS A 52 26.11 -6.08 -17.61
N ARG A 53 25.25 -6.44 -16.64
CA ARG A 53 25.38 -6.08 -15.22
C ARG A 53 25.87 -7.25 -14.35
N GLY A 54 26.66 -8.17 -14.89
CA GLY A 54 27.35 -9.23 -14.13
C GLY A 54 26.43 -10.03 -13.19
N ALA A 55 26.70 -10.00 -11.89
CA ALA A 55 25.98 -10.79 -10.89
C ALA A 55 24.45 -10.54 -10.84
N LEU A 56 23.98 -9.34 -11.21
CA LEU A 56 22.55 -9.03 -11.25
C LEU A 56 21.85 -9.83 -12.35
N SER A 57 22.46 -9.98 -13.52
CA SER A 57 21.91 -10.77 -14.62
C SER A 57 21.66 -12.22 -14.21
N TYR A 58 22.62 -12.85 -13.54
CA TYR A 58 22.46 -14.24 -13.07
C TYR A 58 21.36 -14.36 -12.01
N LYS A 59 21.26 -13.40 -11.09
CA LYS A 59 20.19 -13.39 -10.08
C LYS A 59 18.81 -13.23 -10.72
N LEU A 60 18.67 -12.36 -11.70
CA LEU A 60 17.40 -12.15 -12.41
C LEU A 60 17.00 -13.37 -13.24
N LYS A 61 17.96 -14.08 -13.84
CA LYS A 61 17.71 -15.37 -14.52
C LYS A 61 17.15 -16.41 -13.56
N ASP A 62 17.77 -16.57 -12.40
CA ASP A 62 17.30 -17.51 -11.38
C ASP A 62 15.91 -17.10 -10.85
N LEU A 63 15.66 -15.79 -10.64
CA LEU A 63 14.34 -15.28 -10.24
C LEU A 63 13.28 -15.51 -11.32
N HIS A 64 13.62 -15.31 -12.60
CA HIS A 64 12.71 -15.59 -13.72
C HIS A 64 12.29 -17.07 -13.73
N LEU A 65 13.25 -17.98 -13.62
CA LEU A 65 12.99 -19.42 -13.57
C LEU A 65 12.09 -19.81 -12.38
N LEU A 66 12.39 -19.26 -11.20
CA LEU A 66 11.59 -19.48 -10.00
C LEU A 66 10.17 -18.88 -10.14
N TYR A 67 10.04 -17.74 -10.84
CA TYR A 67 8.76 -17.10 -11.08
C TYR A 67 7.89 -17.91 -12.05
N GLU A 68 8.43 -18.40 -13.12
CA GLU A 68 7.72 -19.30 -14.03
C GLU A 68 7.19 -20.54 -13.31
N GLY A 69 8.04 -21.24 -12.57
CA GLY A 69 7.64 -22.41 -11.79
C GLY A 69 6.60 -22.08 -10.72
N PHE A 70 6.69 -20.88 -10.10
CA PHE A 70 5.73 -20.41 -9.13
C PHE A 70 4.37 -20.10 -9.77
N LEU A 71 4.34 -19.41 -10.90
CA LEU A 71 3.11 -19.12 -11.62
C LEU A 71 2.42 -20.42 -12.10
N GLN A 72 3.17 -21.39 -12.59
CA GLN A 72 2.63 -22.69 -12.96
C GLN A 72 1.99 -23.39 -11.74
N TYR A 73 2.70 -23.42 -10.60
CA TYR A 73 2.18 -24.00 -9.36
C TYR A 73 0.90 -23.32 -8.87
N ILE A 74 0.82 -21.98 -8.99
CA ILE A 74 -0.38 -21.22 -8.60
C ILE A 74 -1.54 -21.52 -9.54
N ARG A 75 -1.33 -21.52 -10.85
CA ARG A 75 -2.38 -21.80 -11.85
C ARG A 75 -3.13 -23.10 -11.60
N GLU A 76 -2.42 -24.08 -11.07
CA GLU A 76 -3.01 -25.40 -10.78
C GLU A 76 -3.81 -25.42 -9.47
N LYS A 77 -3.53 -24.54 -8.52
CA LYS A 77 -4.04 -24.66 -7.13
C LYS A 77 -4.84 -23.47 -6.64
N TYR A 78 -4.71 -22.31 -7.26
CA TYR A 78 -5.30 -21.06 -6.76
C TYR A 78 -6.05 -20.31 -7.86
N ILE A 79 -6.98 -19.46 -7.43
CA ILE A 79 -7.66 -18.53 -8.33
C ILE A 79 -6.71 -17.38 -8.60
N THR A 80 -6.26 -17.22 -9.84
CA THR A 80 -5.46 -16.09 -10.29
C THR A 80 -6.35 -14.89 -10.64
N THR A 81 -5.77 -13.68 -10.76
CA THR A 81 -6.51 -12.46 -11.13
C THR A 81 -7.28 -12.63 -12.45
N ASP A 82 -6.71 -13.35 -13.43
CA ASP A 82 -7.39 -13.66 -14.69
C ASP A 82 -8.65 -14.53 -14.48
N ARG A 83 -8.61 -15.44 -13.51
CA ARG A 83 -9.77 -16.24 -13.14
C ARG A 83 -10.81 -15.45 -12.34
N LEU A 84 -10.40 -14.44 -11.58
CA LEU A 84 -11.35 -13.57 -10.86
C LEU A 84 -12.33 -12.92 -11.83
N ARG A 85 -11.90 -12.45 -13.00
CA ARG A 85 -12.78 -11.91 -14.05
C ARG A 85 -13.87 -12.89 -14.51
N HIS A 86 -13.61 -14.18 -14.40
CA HIS A 86 -14.58 -15.23 -14.79
C HIS A 86 -15.45 -15.73 -13.62
N VAL A 87 -15.01 -15.53 -12.39
CA VAL A 87 -15.67 -16.00 -11.17
C VAL A 87 -16.55 -14.92 -10.54
N LEU A 88 -16.05 -13.68 -10.44
CA LEU A 88 -16.77 -12.56 -9.83
C LEU A 88 -18.15 -12.31 -10.46
N PRO A 89 -18.31 -12.30 -11.81
CA PRO A 89 -19.63 -12.09 -12.43
C PRO A 89 -20.67 -13.16 -12.09
N LYS A 90 -20.24 -14.33 -11.59
CA LYS A 90 -21.13 -15.40 -11.17
C LYS A 90 -21.58 -15.28 -9.71
N SER A 91 -21.00 -14.33 -8.97
CA SER A 91 -21.31 -14.12 -7.57
C SER A 91 -22.47 -13.13 -7.41
N ARG A 92 -23.61 -13.61 -6.96
CA ARG A 92 -24.76 -12.75 -6.60
C ARG A 92 -24.44 -11.83 -5.44
N ILE A 93 -23.54 -12.24 -4.54
CA ILE A 93 -23.11 -11.42 -3.38
C ILE A 93 -22.47 -10.13 -3.86
N VAL A 94 -21.63 -10.17 -4.91
CA VAL A 94 -20.99 -8.96 -5.44
C VAL A 94 -22.02 -8.06 -6.12
N ALA A 95 -22.92 -8.63 -6.93
CA ALA A 95 -23.91 -7.88 -7.70
C ALA A 95 -24.86 -7.04 -6.82
N ASP A 96 -25.21 -7.55 -5.65
CA ASP A 96 -26.16 -6.89 -4.72
C ASP A 96 -25.45 -6.09 -3.63
N SER A 97 -24.12 -5.84 -3.74
CA SER A 97 -23.33 -5.23 -2.68
C SER A 97 -22.96 -3.78 -2.96
N VAL A 98 -22.76 -3.02 -1.88
CA VAL A 98 -21.98 -1.79 -1.83
C VAL A 98 -20.61 -2.14 -1.25
N ILE A 99 -19.55 -1.82 -1.97
CA ILE A 99 -18.19 -2.17 -1.58
C ILE A 99 -17.43 -0.90 -1.20
N ALA A 100 -16.92 -0.84 0.02
CA ALA A 100 -16.14 0.29 0.51
C ALA A 100 -14.67 -0.09 0.71
N PHE A 101 -13.78 0.74 0.16
CA PHE A 101 -12.34 0.70 0.40
C PHE A 101 -11.95 1.88 1.28
N ASP A 102 -11.62 1.61 2.52
CA ASP A 102 -11.29 2.64 3.51
C ASP A 102 -9.88 2.51 4.04
N GLY A 103 -9.19 3.65 4.24
CA GLY A 103 -7.85 3.69 4.82
C GLY A 103 -6.71 3.29 3.89
N PHE A 104 -6.92 3.22 2.58
CA PHE A 104 -5.87 2.93 1.60
C PHE A 104 -5.16 4.21 1.16
N THR A 105 -3.82 4.17 1.14
CA THR A 105 -3.00 5.27 0.61
C THR A 105 -2.75 5.17 -0.90
N GLY A 106 -3.12 4.03 -1.51
CA GLY A 106 -2.98 3.73 -2.93
C GLY A 106 -3.21 2.26 -3.19
N PHE A 107 -3.22 1.88 -4.46
CA PHE A 107 -3.44 0.50 -4.90
C PHE A 107 -2.34 0.06 -5.85
N THR A 108 -2.03 -1.22 -5.83
CA THR A 108 -1.16 -1.83 -6.83
C THR A 108 -1.90 -1.98 -8.17
N PRO A 109 -1.21 -2.11 -9.32
CA PRO A 109 -1.85 -2.29 -10.61
C PRO A 109 -2.86 -3.45 -10.67
N ILE A 110 -2.57 -4.55 -9.98
CA ILE A 110 -3.51 -5.68 -9.88
C ILE A 110 -4.75 -5.30 -9.07
N GLN A 111 -4.59 -4.59 -7.96
CA GLN A 111 -5.72 -4.12 -7.15
C GLN A 111 -6.60 -3.16 -7.95
N TYR A 112 -6.03 -2.23 -8.72
CA TYR A 112 -6.81 -1.38 -9.63
C TYR A 112 -7.62 -2.19 -10.65
N ASN A 113 -7.06 -3.27 -11.20
CA ASN A 113 -7.80 -4.13 -12.11
C ASN A 113 -8.96 -4.87 -11.41
N VAL A 114 -8.75 -5.32 -10.17
CA VAL A 114 -9.82 -5.93 -9.36
C VAL A 114 -10.91 -4.90 -9.04
N ILE A 115 -10.53 -3.68 -8.63
CA ILE A 115 -11.48 -2.60 -8.36
C ILE A 115 -12.29 -2.26 -9.61
N GLN A 116 -11.65 -2.22 -10.78
CA GLN A 116 -12.34 -1.99 -12.06
C GLN A 116 -13.40 -3.06 -12.34
N GLU A 117 -13.11 -4.34 -12.10
CA GLU A 117 -14.10 -5.42 -12.22
C GLU A 117 -15.23 -5.27 -11.19
N LEU A 118 -14.91 -4.87 -9.97
CA LEU A 118 -15.93 -4.61 -8.94
C LEU A 118 -16.83 -3.43 -9.30
N MET A 119 -16.29 -2.37 -9.92
CA MET A 119 -17.08 -1.23 -10.42
C MET A 119 -18.11 -1.65 -11.48
N LEU A 120 -17.82 -2.70 -12.26
CA LEU A 120 -18.74 -3.24 -13.28
C LEU A 120 -19.82 -4.14 -12.69
N LEU A 121 -19.59 -4.73 -11.53
CA LEU A 121 -20.41 -5.81 -10.99
C LEU A 121 -21.23 -5.41 -9.77
N ALA A 122 -20.69 -4.56 -8.89
CA ALA A 122 -21.35 -4.15 -7.66
C ALA A 122 -22.37 -3.02 -7.93
N ASN A 123 -23.31 -2.84 -7.02
CA ASN A 123 -24.25 -1.71 -7.07
C ASN A 123 -23.51 -0.39 -6.93
N GLU A 124 -22.51 -0.35 -6.05
CA GLU A 124 -21.70 0.83 -5.80
C GLU A 124 -20.32 0.45 -5.27
N VAL A 125 -19.30 1.22 -5.67
CA VAL A 125 -17.95 1.13 -5.11
C VAL A 125 -17.56 2.47 -4.52
N ILE A 126 -17.30 2.50 -3.23
CA ILE A 126 -16.90 3.69 -2.47
C ILE A 126 -15.43 3.58 -2.11
N VAL A 127 -14.65 4.62 -2.37
CA VAL A 127 -13.24 4.69 -1.98
C VAL A 127 -12.99 5.96 -1.18
N THR A 128 -12.51 5.81 0.07
CA THR A 128 -12.10 6.97 0.86
C THR A 128 -10.65 7.31 0.56
N VAL A 129 -10.37 8.58 0.37
CA VAL A 129 -9.01 9.08 0.11
C VAL A 129 -8.76 10.30 1.00
N THR A 130 -7.67 10.25 1.76
CA THR A 130 -7.23 11.40 2.56
C THR A 130 -6.56 12.41 1.64
N ALA A 131 -7.07 13.64 1.62
CA ALA A 131 -6.56 14.73 0.82
C ALA A 131 -6.57 16.04 1.61
N ASP A 132 -5.85 17.05 1.13
CA ASP A 132 -5.91 18.40 1.68
C ASP A 132 -7.04 19.19 1.03
N THR A 133 -8.00 19.65 1.82
CA THR A 133 -9.11 20.48 1.34
C THR A 133 -8.68 21.85 0.81
N ARG A 134 -7.46 22.28 1.10
CA ARG A 134 -6.86 23.54 0.59
C ARG A 134 -6.27 23.41 -0.81
N GLU A 135 -6.14 22.18 -1.30
CA GLU A 135 -5.60 21.89 -2.63
C GLU A 135 -6.66 21.19 -3.50
N ASP A 136 -6.59 21.42 -4.80
CA ASP A 136 -7.40 20.66 -5.75
C ASP A 136 -6.89 19.20 -5.81
N CYS A 137 -7.70 18.28 -5.29
CA CYS A 137 -7.35 16.85 -5.23
C CYS A 137 -7.34 16.17 -6.60
N TYR A 138 -7.92 16.81 -7.63
CA TYR A 138 -7.96 16.31 -9.00
C TYR A 138 -6.80 16.82 -9.86
N LYS A 139 -6.06 17.81 -9.36
CA LYS A 139 -4.92 18.36 -10.07
C LYS A 139 -3.64 17.59 -9.74
N PRO A 140 -3.02 16.92 -10.71
CA PRO A 140 -1.74 16.24 -10.51
C PRO A 140 -0.67 17.20 -9.99
N ASP A 141 0.18 16.71 -9.11
CA ASP A 141 1.32 17.44 -8.56
C ASP A 141 2.59 16.59 -8.53
N GLY A 142 3.71 17.16 -8.10
CA GLY A 142 4.99 16.45 -8.04
C GLY A 142 5.08 15.44 -6.89
N GLU A 143 5.89 14.41 -7.05
CA GLU A 143 6.10 13.33 -6.09
C GLU A 143 6.56 13.79 -4.70
N GLN A 144 7.16 14.99 -4.61
CA GLN A 144 7.60 15.61 -3.35
C GLN A 144 6.45 16.20 -2.53
N LYS A 145 5.23 16.24 -3.07
CA LYS A 145 4.06 16.79 -2.36
C LYS A 145 3.46 15.76 -1.41
N LEU A 146 2.99 16.24 -0.25
CA LEU A 146 2.46 15.39 0.82
C LEU A 146 1.33 14.46 0.36
N PHE A 147 0.40 14.96 -0.46
CA PHE A 147 -0.75 14.22 -0.93
C PHE A 147 -0.63 13.72 -2.39
N HIS A 148 0.61 13.69 -2.92
CA HIS A 148 0.84 13.19 -4.28
C HIS A 148 0.24 11.79 -4.51
N LEU A 149 0.46 10.84 -3.60
CA LEU A 149 -0.08 9.47 -3.72
C LEU A 149 -1.61 9.45 -3.68
N SER A 150 -2.23 10.29 -2.86
CA SER A 150 -3.68 10.44 -2.80
C SER A 150 -4.25 10.96 -4.12
N LYS A 151 -3.66 12.01 -4.67
CA LYS A 151 -4.06 12.58 -5.97
C LYS A 151 -3.84 11.59 -7.10
N LYS A 152 -2.74 10.85 -7.08
CA LYS A 152 -2.48 9.77 -8.04
C LYS A 152 -3.53 8.67 -7.92
N THR A 153 -3.92 8.29 -6.71
CA THR A 153 -4.96 7.28 -6.48
C THR A 153 -6.31 7.72 -7.06
N ILE A 154 -6.72 8.97 -6.82
CA ILE A 154 -7.93 9.53 -7.41
C ILE A 154 -7.87 9.49 -8.94
N TYR A 155 -6.78 9.96 -9.53
CA TYR A 155 -6.57 9.95 -10.97
C TYR A 155 -6.65 8.55 -11.58
N ASP A 156 -5.97 7.57 -10.96
CA ASP A 156 -5.94 6.19 -11.45
C ASP A 156 -7.32 5.51 -11.32
N LEU A 157 -8.08 5.80 -10.25
CA LEU A 157 -9.46 5.31 -10.08
C LEU A 157 -10.40 5.92 -11.11
N GLU A 158 -10.34 7.24 -11.35
CA GLU A 158 -11.14 7.90 -12.39
C GLU A 158 -10.85 7.34 -13.78
N LYS A 159 -9.57 7.13 -14.09
CA LYS A 159 -9.16 6.50 -15.33
C LYS A 159 -9.77 5.12 -15.49
N LYS A 160 -9.74 4.28 -14.43
CA LYS A 160 -10.31 2.94 -14.42
C LYS A 160 -11.83 2.95 -14.58
N ALA A 161 -12.52 3.84 -13.89
CA ALA A 161 -13.97 4.01 -14.04
C ALA A 161 -14.35 4.43 -15.47
N LYS A 162 -13.61 5.38 -16.05
CA LYS A 162 -13.80 5.83 -17.45
C LYS A 162 -13.55 4.70 -18.46
N GLU A 163 -12.47 3.94 -18.29
CA GLU A 163 -12.16 2.77 -19.13
C GLU A 163 -13.26 1.70 -19.05
N ALA A 164 -13.87 1.54 -17.87
CA ALA A 164 -14.99 0.62 -17.65
C ALA A 164 -16.35 1.17 -18.11
N GLY A 165 -16.46 2.45 -18.47
CA GLY A 165 -17.74 3.09 -18.80
C GLY A 165 -18.67 3.26 -17.61
N VAL A 166 -18.14 3.28 -16.38
CA VAL A 166 -18.90 3.43 -15.14
C VAL A 166 -19.01 4.91 -14.78
N ALA A 167 -20.22 5.34 -14.43
CA ALA A 167 -20.47 6.71 -14.00
C ALA A 167 -19.91 6.94 -12.59
N ARG A 168 -19.32 8.12 -12.37
CA ARG A 168 -18.88 8.58 -11.06
C ARG A 168 -20.02 9.37 -10.40
N ALA A 169 -20.27 9.09 -9.12
CA ALA A 169 -21.15 9.89 -8.29
C ALA A 169 -20.45 11.20 -7.82
N GLU A 170 -21.21 12.11 -7.23
CA GLU A 170 -20.65 13.30 -6.58
C GLU A 170 -19.81 12.92 -5.36
N ASP A 171 -18.78 13.72 -5.08
CA ASP A 171 -17.91 13.49 -3.94
C ASP A 171 -18.60 13.81 -2.62
N VAL A 172 -18.33 12.98 -1.63
CA VAL A 172 -18.69 13.26 -0.25
C VAL A 172 -17.47 13.80 0.48
N LEU A 173 -17.46 15.09 0.79
CA LEU A 173 -16.36 15.72 1.52
C LEU A 173 -16.58 15.61 3.02
N ILE A 174 -15.70 14.88 3.70
CA ILE A 174 -15.64 14.81 5.15
C ILE A 174 -14.62 15.83 5.62
N THR A 175 -15.09 16.99 6.10
CA THR A 175 -14.24 18.11 6.51
C THR A 175 -14.01 18.12 8.02
N GLU A 176 -13.09 18.99 8.50
CA GLU A 176 -12.84 19.20 9.93
C GLU A 176 -14.11 19.54 10.74
N ALA A 177 -15.10 20.17 10.13
CA ALA A 177 -16.37 20.47 10.79
C ALA A 177 -17.17 19.21 11.17
N THR A 178 -16.94 18.10 10.45
CA THR A 178 -17.61 16.81 10.69
C THR A 178 -16.74 15.82 11.45
N VAL A 179 -15.39 15.98 11.41
CA VAL A 179 -14.42 15.08 12.06
C VAL A 179 -13.57 15.88 13.05
N GLN A 180 -13.95 15.86 14.32
CA GLN A 180 -13.25 16.59 15.38
C GLN A 180 -12.24 15.70 16.11
N ARG A 181 -11.33 15.06 15.37
CA ARG A 181 -10.36 14.13 15.95
C ARG A 181 -9.52 14.74 17.07
N TYR A 182 -9.17 16.01 16.96
CA TYR A 182 -8.32 16.72 17.93
C TYR A 182 -9.02 17.87 18.63
N VAL A 183 -10.36 17.85 18.73
CA VAL A 183 -11.15 18.94 19.35
C VAL A 183 -10.67 19.28 20.77
N ASN A 184 -10.31 18.26 21.54
CA ASN A 184 -9.83 18.41 22.92
C ASN A 184 -8.33 18.59 23.03
N ASN A 185 -7.61 18.71 21.90
CA ASN A 185 -6.16 18.85 21.87
C ASN A 185 -5.72 19.89 20.82
N PRO A 186 -5.78 21.19 21.19
CA PRO A 186 -5.46 22.26 20.25
C PRO A 186 -4.02 22.22 19.72
N GLY A 187 -3.06 21.71 20.50
CA GLY A 187 -1.66 21.55 20.07
C GLY A 187 -1.53 20.51 18.94
N LEU A 188 -2.17 19.35 19.09
CA LEU A 188 -2.20 18.32 18.03
C LEU A 188 -2.98 18.78 16.81
N SER A 189 -4.10 19.49 17.00
CA SER A 189 -4.87 20.05 15.89
C SER A 189 -4.05 21.08 15.10
N HIS A 190 -3.27 21.90 15.79
CA HIS A 190 -2.37 22.85 15.13
C HIS A 190 -1.25 22.12 14.38
N LEU A 191 -0.62 21.12 15.01
CA LEU A 191 0.44 20.33 14.38
C LEU A 191 -0.06 19.64 13.11
N GLU A 192 -1.22 18.98 13.16
CA GLU A 192 -1.82 18.31 12.01
C GLU A 192 -2.08 19.29 10.87
N ARG A 193 -2.56 20.49 11.18
CA ARG A 193 -2.89 21.50 10.18
C ARG A 193 -1.66 22.13 9.54
N GLU A 194 -0.55 22.32 10.30
CA GLU A 194 0.62 23.07 9.86
C GLU A 194 1.81 22.19 9.43
N LEU A 195 1.82 20.90 9.84
CA LEU A 195 2.91 19.98 9.54
C LEU A 195 3.13 19.85 8.03
N PHE A 196 4.37 20.01 7.58
CA PHE A 196 4.77 20.00 6.16
C PHE A 196 4.09 21.07 5.29
N ARG A 197 3.61 22.15 5.88
CA ARG A 197 3.02 23.29 5.18
C ARG A 197 3.98 24.46 5.13
N TYR A 198 3.89 25.25 4.07
CA TYR A 198 4.68 26.48 3.91
C TYR A 198 3.79 27.59 3.32
N PRO A 199 3.81 28.79 3.92
CA PRO A 199 4.43 29.12 5.22
C PRO A 199 3.70 28.43 6.37
N THR A 200 4.43 28.08 7.43
CA THR A 200 3.89 27.55 8.68
C THR A 200 3.62 28.65 9.68
N THR A 201 2.63 28.46 10.53
CA THR A 201 2.38 29.33 11.68
C THR A 201 2.83 28.65 12.98
N GLU A 202 3.47 29.41 13.87
CA GLU A 202 3.89 28.87 15.16
C GLU A 202 2.70 28.75 16.12
N TYR A 203 2.70 27.68 16.93
CA TYR A 203 1.72 27.53 17.99
C TYR A 203 2.11 28.41 19.18
N GLN A 204 1.27 29.41 19.48
CA GLN A 204 1.57 30.49 20.46
C GLN A 204 1.14 30.18 21.90
N LYS A 205 0.52 29.02 22.16
CA LYS A 205 0.04 28.65 23.49
C LYS A 205 0.93 27.57 24.10
N GLU A 206 0.93 27.49 25.44
CA GLU A 206 1.55 26.39 26.16
C GLU A 206 0.94 25.05 25.70
N GLN A 207 1.75 24.03 25.56
CA GLN A 207 1.32 22.70 25.17
C GLN A 207 2.11 21.63 25.95
N ASP A 208 1.41 20.56 26.36
CA ASP A 208 1.93 19.40 27.08
C ASP A 208 1.64 18.07 26.38
N SER A 209 0.87 18.14 25.30
CA SER A 209 0.38 16.98 24.55
C SER A 209 1.40 16.40 23.58
N ILE A 210 2.42 17.19 23.18
CA ILE A 210 3.45 16.78 22.24
C ILE A 210 4.78 16.76 22.93
N ARG A 211 5.47 15.62 22.90
CA ARG A 211 6.82 15.46 23.44
C ARG A 211 7.72 14.85 22.39
N ILE A 212 8.90 15.44 22.25
CA ILE A 212 9.95 14.92 21.39
C ILE A 212 10.99 14.30 22.31
N MET A 213 11.30 13.03 22.09
CA MET A 213 12.30 12.28 22.82
C MET A 213 13.41 11.87 21.87
N GLU A 214 14.66 12.12 22.29
CA GLU A 214 15.85 11.67 21.55
C GLU A 214 16.48 10.49 22.28
N ALA A 215 16.83 9.46 21.55
CA ALA A 215 17.48 8.27 22.06
C ALA A 215 18.70 7.90 21.21
N SER A 216 19.78 7.47 21.86
CA SER A 216 21.03 7.07 21.18
C SER A 216 20.95 5.74 20.43
N THR A 217 20.00 4.89 20.80
CA THR A 217 19.78 3.57 20.20
C THR A 217 18.29 3.19 20.17
N PRO A 218 17.84 2.34 19.24
CA PRO A 218 16.46 1.83 19.23
C PRO A 218 16.03 1.14 20.54
N LYS A 219 16.98 0.51 21.24
CA LYS A 219 16.71 -0.11 22.54
C LYS A 219 16.43 0.92 23.63
N GLU A 220 17.16 2.04 23.60
CA GLU A 220 16.96 3.15 24.54
C GLU A 220 15.64 3.88 24.26
N GLU A 221 15.29 4.05 23.00
CA GLU A 221 13.97 4.58 22.59
C GLU A 221 12.82 3.76 23.20
N LEU A 222 12.84 2.43 23.03
CA LEU A 222 11.85 1.55 23.63
C LEU A 222 11.84 1.64 25.17
N ARG A 223 13.00 1.81 25.81
CA ARG A 223 13.09 1.97 27.26
C ARG A 223 12.45 3.28 27.73
N GLN A 224 12.70 4.37 27.04
CA GLN A 224 12.10 5.68 27.35
C GLN A 224 10.58 5.66 27.17
N ILE A 225 10.08 5.09 26.08
CA ILE A 225 8.66 4.89 25.85
C ILE A 225 8.04 4.05 26.99
N HIS A 226 8.67 2.95 27.35
CA HIS A 226 8.18 2.08 28.42
C HIS A 226 8.15 2.79 29.79
N GLN A 227 9.17 3.59 30.13
CA GLN A 227 9.20 4.39 31.36
C GLN A 227 8.09 5.45 31.38
N TYR A 228 7.88 6.11 30.26
CA TYR A 228 6.81 7.09 30.09
C TYR A 228 5.43 6.47 30.31
N TRP A 229 5.19 5.28 29.74
CA TRP A 229 3.92 4.56 29.93
C TRP A 229 3.72 4.06 31.37
N LYS A 230 4.76 3.57 32.02
CA LYS A 230 4.68 3.15 33.43
C LYS A 230 4.32 4.25 34.42
N GLY A 231 4.67 5.48 34.10
CA GLY A 231 4.36 6.65 34.96
C GLY A 231 2.91 7.15 34.81
N ARG A 232 2.13 6.63 33.87
CA ARG A 232 0.72 7.00 33.67
C ARG A 232 -0.20 6.01 34.33
N THR A 233 -1.20 6.51 35.07
CA THR A 233 -2.26 5.68 35.64
C THR A 233 -3.21 5.20 34.53
N THR A 234 -3.89 4.05 34.77
CA THR A 234 -4.80 3.45 33.78
C THR A 234 -5.97 4.37 33.37
N SER A 235 -6.36 5.30 34.24
CA SER A 235 -7.38 6.32 33.99
C SER A 235 -6.92 7.39 32.99
N GLU A 236 -5.64 7.79 33.03
CA GLU A 236 -5.08 8.76 32.06
C GLU A 236 -4.91 8.18 30.66
N LEU A 237 -4.68 6.86 30.58
CA LEU A 237 -4.59 6.14 29.31
C LEU A 237 -5.95 6.01 28.61
N ALA A 238 -7.01 5.77 29.37
CA ALA A 238 -8.37 5.67 28.80
C ALA A 238 -8.86 7.00 28.18
N THR A 239 -8.45 8.14 28.74
CA THR A 239 -8.85 9.46 28.26
C THR A 239 -8.08 9.91 26.98
N SER A 240 -6.95 9.28 26.66
CA SER A 240 -6.15 9.61 25.47
C SER A 240 -6.58 8.88 24.19
N TYR A 241 -7.53 7.93 24.29
CA TYR A 241 -8.05 7.15 23.15
C TYR A 241 -9.52 7.47 22.80
N MET A 242 -10.17 8.37 23.52
CA MET A 242 -11.47 8.94 23.17
C MET A 242 -11.28 10.31 22.51
#